data_436e82d468b58ab2f34d8217abf54d2e
#
_entry.id   436e82d468b58ab2f34d8217abf54d2e
#
_cell.length_a   1.000
_cell.length_b   1.000
_cell.length_c   1.000
_cell.angle_alpha   90.00
_cell.angle_beta   90.00
_cell.angle_gamma   90.00
#
_symmetry.space_group_name_H-M   'P 1'
#
loop_
_entity.id
_entity.type
_entity.pdbx_description
1 polymer ?
#
loop_
_entity_poly.entity_id
_entity_poly.type
_entity_poly.pdbx_seq_one_letter_code
_entity_poly.pdbx_strand_id
1 'polypeptide(L)'
;MAAWALEIKLLQEVLQGLKGNIYFEFSIPRMGSRIDVVLVIESVVFVLEFKAGASKFSGYGIDQVCDYALDLKNFHEPSHHCVVAPILVASEAKAEPQAIATTPVDDNLLCPMKATSEDLRELMDSVLAFSEDKPIDAFAWEQGRYCPTPTIIEAALALYRGHSVQEISRSDAGAKNLHETSQAISEVIERARRGQHKAICFVTGVPVRPSSA
;
A
#
# COMPACT_ATOMS: atom_id res chain seq x y z
N MET A 1 16.29 20.80 5.50
CA MET A 1 17.59 20.09 5.51
C MET A 1 17.88 19.36 6.83
N ALA A 2 17.50 19.89 7.99
CA ALA A 2 17.75 19.21 9.27
C ALA A 2 16.97 17.89 9.46
N ALA A 3 15.68 17.85 9.07
CA ALA A 3 14.85 16.65 9.19
C ALA A 3 15.41 15.47 8.40
N TRP A 4 15.73 15.68 7.13
CA TRP A 4 16.26 14.64 6.24
C TRP A 4 17.59 14.04 6.73
N ALA A 5 18.47 14.87 7.32
CA ALA A 5 19.73 14.39 7.90
C ALA A 5 19.50 13.51 9.14
N LEU A 6 18.46 13.80 9.93
CA LEU A 6 18.07 12.98 11.08
C LEU A 6 17.49 11.63 10.63
N GLU A 7 16.65 11.62 9.62
CA GLU A 7 16.08 10.39 9.04
C GLU A 7 17.16 9.46 8.51
N ILE A 8 18.11 10.01 7.72
CA ILE A 8 19.25 9.22 7.20
C ILE A 8 20.09 8.65 8.34
N LYS A 9 20.39 9.45 9.37
CA LYS A 9 21.16 8.99 10.50
C LYS A 9 20.46 7.87 11.27
N LEU A 10 19.17 8.04 11.54
CA LEU A 10 18.35 7.02 12.17
C LEU A 10 18.35 5.73 11.35
N LEU A 11 18.12 5.81 10.04
CA LEU A 11 18.14 4.65 9.18
C LEU A 11 19.50 3.97 9.10
N GLN A 12 20.59 4.72 9.13
CA GLN A 12 21.94 4.14 9.20
C GLN A 12 22.15 3.31 10.46
N GLU A 13 21.57 3.72 11.60
CA GLU A 13 21.63 2.99 12.86
C GLU A 13 20.70 1.77 12.85
N VAL A 14 19.46 1.98 12.44
CA VAL A 14 18.41 0.95 12.42
C VAL A 14 18.72 -0.19 11.45
N LEU A 15 19.30 0.11 10.30
CA LEU A 15 19.54 -0.87 9.24
C LEU A 15 20.87 -1.64 9.40
N GLN A 16 21.65 -1.38 10.45
CA GLN A 16 22.91 -2.11 10.68
C GLN A 16 22.68 -3.63 10.76
N GLY A 17 23.41 -4.36 9.91
CA GLY A 17 23.34 -5.82 9.86
C GLY A 17 22.16 -6.40 9.06
N LEU A 18 21.19 -5.59 8.64
CA LEU A 18 20.16 -6.00 7.72
C LEU A 18 20.67 -5.94 6.27
N LYS A 19 20.22 -6.89 5.46
CA LYS A 19 20.52 -6.95 4.02
C LYS A 19 19.27 -6.62 3.23
N GLY A 20 19.40 -5.69 2.29
CA GLY A 20 18.26 -5.28 1.45
C GLY A 20 18.56 -4.00 0.69
N ASN A 21 17.53 -3.41 0.12
CA ASN A 21 17.61 -2.17 -0.64
C ASN A 21 16.77 -1.08 0.03
N ILE A 22 17.25 0.16 -0.07
CA ILE A 22 16.58 1.35 0.41
C ILE A 22 16.29 2.29 -0.76
N TYR A 23 15.08 2.81 -0.81
CA TYR A 23 14.63 3.78 -1.80
C TYR A 23 14.10 5.00 -1.05
N PHE A 24 14.74 6.14 -1.25
CA PHE A 24 14.32 7.43 -0.71
C PHE A 24 13.41 8.16 -1.69
N GLU A 25 12.42 8.88 -1.18
CA GLU A 25 11.52 9.67 -2.00
C GLU A 25 10.91 8.86 -3.16
N PHE A 26 10.48 7.65 -2.84
CA PHE A 26 9.99 6.71 -3.85
C PHE A 26 8.72 7.26 -4.51
N SER A 27 8.84 7.63 -5.79
CA SER A 27 7.73 8.19 -6.54
C SER A 27 6.75 7.13 -6.98
N ILE A 28 5.49 7.30 -6.61
CA ILE A 28 4.40 6.47 -7.11
C ILE A 28 3.96 7.05 -8.46
N PRO A 29 4.18 6.34 -9.59
CA PRO A 29 3.84 6.84 -10.90
C PRO A 29 2.35 7.24 -11.02
N ARG A 30 2.06 8.37 -11.64
CA ARG A 30 0.71 8.91 -11.90
C ARG A 30 -0.11 9.36 -10.69
N MET A 31 0.32 9.06 -9.45
CA MET A 31 -0.40 9.48 -8.25
C MET A 31 0.08 10.84 -7.72
N GLY A 32 1.23 11.32 -8.19
CA GLY A 32 1.85 12.57 -7.71
C GLY A 32 2.31 12.50 -6.25
N SER A 33 2.26 11.30 -5.66
CA SER A 33 2.64 11.03 -4.28
C SER A 33 4.05 10.47 -4.22
N ARG A 34 4.76 10.76 -3.14
CA ARG A 34 6.07 10.19 -2.83
C ARG A 34 6.07 9.60 -1.44
N ILE A 35 6.63 8.42 -1.34
CA ILE A 35 6.87 7.73 -0.06
C ILE A 35 8.23 8.18 0.44
N ASP A 36 8.32 8.61 1.68
CA ASP A 36 9.61 9.07 2.24
C ASP A 36 10.68 8.00 2.10
N VAL A 37 10.39 6.78 2.55
CA VAL A 37 11.32 5.65 2.44
C VAL A 37 10.57 4.34 2.16
N VAL A 38 11.07 3.58 1.18
CA VAL A 38 10.71 2.17 0.98
C VAL A 38 11.94 1.31 1.24
N LEU A 39 11.78 0.25 2.04
CA LEU A 39 12.83 -0.74 2.26
C LEU A 39 12.35 -2.09 1.74
N VAL A 40 13.20 -2.76 0.96
CA VAL A 40 12.99 -4.14 0.56
C VAL A 40 14.01 -4.98 1.29
N ILE A 41 13.57 -5.65 2.36
CA ILE A 41 14.44 -6.42 3.26
C ILE A 41 13.86 -7.82 3.38
N GLU A 42 14.66 -8.83 3.01
CA GLU A 42 14.23 -10.24 3.00
C GLU A 42 12.92 -10.42 2.24
N SER A 43 11.84 -10.82 2.91
CA SER A 43 10.51 -11.08 2.33
C SER A 43 9.53 -9.92 2.47
N VAL A 44 9.96 -8.77 3.02
CA VAL A 44 9.08 -7.66 3.40
C VAL A 44 9.42 -6.38 2.66
N VAL A 45 8.38 -5.70 2.20
CA VAL A 45 8.42 -4.32 1.71
C VAL A 45 7.94 -3.40 2.83
N PHE A 46 8.84 -2.69 3.48
CA PHE A 46 8.50 -1.68 4.47
C PHE A 46 8.21 -0.35 3.79
N VAL A 47 7.10 0.26 4.16
CA VAL A 47 6.70 1.61 3.72
C VAL A 47 6.78 2.52 4.93
N LEU A 48 7.76 3.44 4.93
CA LEU A 48 8.00 4.32 6.06
C LEU A 48 7.58 5.75 5.72
N GLU A 49 6.83 6.36 6.60
CA GLU A 49 6.50 7.79 6.58
C GLU A 49 7.07 8.43 7.85
N PHE A 50 7.90 9.45 7.69
CA PHE A 50 8.58 10.12 8.80
C PHE A 50 7.89 11.42 9.20
N LYS A 51 7.73 11.60 10.50
CA LYS A 51 7.27 12.85 11.11
C LYS A 51 8.32 13.32 12.12
N ALA A 52 9.38 13.95 11.59
CA ALA A 52 10.47 14.46 12.40
C ALA A 52 9.99 15.51 13.43
N GLY A 53 10.36 15.37 14.69
CA GLY A 53 9.94 16.24 15.79
C GLY A 53 8.50 16.04 16.26
N ALA A 54 7.76 15.07 15.69
CA ALA A 54 6.40 14.80 16.14
C ALA A 54 6.42 14.01 17.46
N SER A 55 5.73 14.53 18.46
CA SER A 55 5.55 13.92 19.78
C SER A 55 4.32 13.03 19.90
N LYS A 56 3.56 12.86 18.80
CA LYS A 56 2.35 12.03 18.74
C LYS A 56 2.17 11.45 17.33
N PHE A 57 1.56 10.29 17.27
CA PHE A 57 1.12 9.69 16.02
C PHE A 57 -0.18 10.35 15.57
N SER A 58 -0.17 11.02 14.42
CA SER A 58 -1.36 11.66 13.87
C SER A 58 -2.18 10.68 13.04
N GLY A 59 -3.51 10.78 13.11
CA GLY A 59 -4.40 9.99 12.24
C GLY A 59 -4.08 10.21 10.76
N TYR A 60 -3.84 11.46 10.37
CA TYR A 60 -3.44 11.79 8.99
C TYR A 60 -2.16 11.07 8.55
N GLY A 61 -1.14 10.95 9.43
CA GLY A 61 0.09 10.23 9.10
C GLY A 61 -0.14 8.73 8.94
N ILE A 62 -1.02 8.15 9.78
CA ILE A 62 -1.43 6.74 9.67
C ILE A 62 -2.17 6.51 8.34
N ASP A 63 -3.15 7.36 8.01
CA ASP A 63 -3.91 7.26 6.76
C ASP A 63 -2.96 7.39 5.55
N GLN A 64 -2.01 8.32 5.60
CA GLN A 64 -1.03 8.57 4.54
C GLN A 64 -0.15 7.33 4.28
N VAL A 65 0.43 6.74 5.31
CA VAL A 65 1.29 5.54 5.13
C VAL A 65 0.47 4.33 4.69
N CYS A 66 -0.78 4.25 5.12
CA CYS A 66 -1.72 3.22 4.69
C CYS A 66 -2.05 3.34 3.19
N ASP A 67 -2.36 4.56 2.73
CA ASP A 67 -2.64 4.86 1.32
C ASP A 67 -1.44 4.46 0.44
N TYR A 68 -0.21 4.78 0.85
CA TYR A 68 1.00 4.40 0.12
C TYR A 68 1.20 2.89 0.04
N ALA A 69 0.98 2.18 1.13
CA ALA A 69 1.08 0.73 1.16
C ALA A 69 0.02 0.07 0.27
N LEU A 70 -1.21 0.60 0.28
CA LEU A 70 -2.29 0.18 -0.62
C LEU A 70 -1.96 0.46 -2.08
N ASP A 71 -1.37 1.61 -2.39
CA ASP A 71 -0.95 1.93 -3.75
C ASP A 71 0.09 0.94 -4.28
N LEU A 72 1.10 0.60 -3.47
CA LEU A 72 2.07 -0.43 -3.83
C LEU A 72 1.39 -1.80 -3.97
N LYS A 73 0.54 -2.17 -3.02
CA LYS A 73 -0.13 -3.46 -3.00
C LYS A 73 -1.04 -3.68 -4.20
N ASN A 74 -1.76 -2.63 -4.63
CA ASN A 74 -2.76 -2.74 -5.68
C ASN A 74 -2.20 -2.47 -7.09
N PHE A 75 -1.13 -1.66 -7.20
CA PHE A 75 -0.71 -1.15 -8.50
C PHE A 75 0.74 -1.49 -8.88
N HIS A 76 1.59 -1.89 -7.92
CA HIS A 76 2.94 -2.31 -8.19
C HIS A 76 3.01 -3.84 -8.29
N GLU A 77 3.14 -4.35 -9.51
CA GLU A 77 3.02 -5.79 -9.82
C GLU A 77 3.83 -6.70 -8.88
N PRO A 78 5.12 -6.43 -8.60
CA PRO A 78 5.89 -7.28 -7.70
C PRO A 78 5.44 -7.23 -6.23
N SER A 79 4.76 -6.16 -5.82
CA SER A 79 4.28 -6.01 -4.43
C SER A 79 2.97 -6.78 -4.15
N HIS A 80 2.27 -7.25 -5.20
CA HIS A 80 1.00 -7.96 -5.03
C HIS A 80 1.09 -9.19 -4.12
N HIS A 81 2.21 -9.88 -4.13
CA HIS A 81 2.42 -11.11 -3.37
C HIS A 81 3.37 -10.97 -2.18
N CYS A 82 3.99 -9.79 -2.02
CA CYS A 82 4.89 -9.52 -0.91
C CYS A 82 4.12 -9.12 0.35
N VAL A 83 4.71 -9.36 1.51
CA VAL A 83 4.27 -8.71 2.74
C VAL A 83 4.62 -7.24 2.64
N VAL A 84 3.62 -6.37 2.79
CA VAL A 84 3.79 -4.91 2.81
C VAL A 84 3.50 -4.40 4.22
N ALA A 85 4.45 -3.69 4.81
CA ALA A 85 4.43 -3.24 6.19
C ALA A 85 4.45 -1.70 6.28
N PRO A 86 3.28 -1.04 6.38
CA PRO A 86 3.21 0.41 6.59
C PRO A 86 3.57 0.80 8.02
N ILE A 87 4.53 1.73 8.18
CA ILE A 87 4.99 2.21 9.47
C ILE A 87 5.06 3.75 9.48
N LEU A 88 4.32 4.37 10.39
CA LEU A 88 4.47 5.78 10.71
C LEU A 88 5.55 5.96 11.77
N VAL A 89 6.62 6.68 11.43
CA VAL A 89 7.72 6.97 12.36
C VAL A 89 7.56 8.40 12.89
N ALA A 90 7.33 8.53 14.21
CA ALA A 90 7.25 9.83 14.90
C ALA A 90 8.41 9.92 15.90
N SER A 91 9.42 10.76 15.60
CA SER A 91 10.73 10.70 16.25
C SER A 91 10.74 11.03 17.75
N GLU A 92 9.77 11.82 18.22
CA GLU A 92 9.66 12.25 19.64
C GLU A 92 8.40 11.72 20.33
N ALA A 93 7.67 10.79 19.68
CA ALA A 93 6.49 10.18 20.26
C ALA A 93 6.91 9.15 21.34
N LYS A 94 5.92 8.72 22.12
CA LYS A 94 6.10 7.58 23.05
C LYS A 94 5.72 6.30 22.34
N ALA A 95 6.53 5.26 22.54
CA ALA A 95 6.24 3.93 22.04
C ALA A 95 4.87 3.44 22.58
N GLU A 96 4.09 2.81 21.70
CA GLU A 96 2.78 2.25 22.03
C GLU A 96 2.82 0.74 21.78
N PRO A 97 2.35 -0.09 22.73
CA PRO A 97 2.23 -1.52 22.48
C PRO A 97 1.29 -1.78 21.31
N GLN A 98 1.71 -2.61 20.38
CA GLN A 98 0.94 -2.97 19.20
C GLN A 98 1.18 -4.42 18.80
N ALA A 99 0.20 -5.04 18.18
CA ALA A 99 0.32 -6.38 17.62
C ALA A 99 0.54 -6.28 16.10
N ILE A 100 1.39 -7.16 15.57
CA ILE A 100 1.53 -7.33 14.14
C ILE A 100 0.38 -8.20 13.65
N ALA A 101 -0.39 -7.69 12.71
CA ALA A 101 -1.53 -8.39 12.14
C ALA A 101 -1.71 -8.00 10.67
N THR A 102 -2.22 -8.92 9.86
CA THR A 102 -2.68 -8.63 8.51
C THR A 102 -4.00 -7.86 8.53
N THR A 103 -4.29 -7.15 7.44
CA THR A 103 -5.62 -6.56 7.27
C THR A 103 -6.69 -7.65 7.14
N PRO A 104 -7.98 -7.32 7.35
CA PRO A 104 -9.07 -8.30 7.19
C PRO A 104 -9.20 -8.89 5.79
N VAL A 105 -8.55 -8.31 4.79
CA VAL A 105 -8.57 -8.79 3.39
C VAL A 105 -7.61 -9.96 3.17
N ASP A 106 -6.69 -10.18 4.12
CA ASP A 106 -5.68 -11.27 4.08
C ASP A 106 -4.89 -11.34 2.77
N ASP A 107 -4.39 -10.18 2.36
CA ASP A 107 -3.64 -9.98 1.12
C ASP A 107 -2.14 -9.74 1.35
N ASN A 108 -1.60 -10.14 2.48
CA ASN A 108 -0.23 -9.85 2.95
C ASN A 108 0.04 -8.35 3.19
N LEU A 109 -1.00 -7.53 3.32
CA LEU A 109 -0.86 -6.17 3.80
C LEU A 109 -1.03 -6.15 5.31
N LEU A 110 -0.02 -5.65 6.03
CA LEU A 110 -0.11 -5.51 7.48
C LEU A 110 -0.93 -4.28 7.87
N CYS A 111 -1.59 -4.36 9.01
CA CYS A 111 -2.19 -3.19 9.63
C CYS A 111 -1.13 -2.11 9.86
N PRO A 112 -1.45 -0.80 9.71
CA PRO A 112 -0.48 0.26 9.88
C PRO A 112 0.08 0.27 11.30
N MET A 113 1.39 0.38 11.40
CA MET A 113 2.14 0.34 12.65
C MET A 113 2.73 1.71 12.97
N LYS A 114 3.11 1.88 14.22
CA LYS A 114 3.68 3.09 14.78
C LYS A 114 5.06 2.78 15.34
N ALA A 115 6.03 3.63 15.03
CA ALA A 115 7.38 3.50 15.57
C ALA A 115 7.93 4.85 16.02
N THR A 116 8.78 4.81 16.99
CA THR A 116 9.63 5.91 17.41
C THR A 116 11.06 5.70 16.87
N SER A 117 11.93 6.66 17.10
CA SER A 117 13.35 6.48 16.75
C SER A 117 14.02 5.34 17.54
N GLU A 118 13.49 4.98 18.71
CA GLU A 118 14.10 4.02 19.61
C GLU A 118 13.64 2.57 19.33
N ASP A 119 12.38 2.37 18.92
CA ASP A 119 11.78 1.05 18.76
C ASP A 119 11.60 0.60 17.31
N LEU A 120 11.94 1.45 16.34
CA LEU A 120 11.78 1.12 14.90
C LEU A 120 12.52 -0.18 14.54
N ARG A 121 13.74 -0.37 15.05
CA ARG A 121 14.53 -1.59 14.79
C ARG A 121 13.84 -2.83 15.32
N GLU A 122 13.41 -2.82 16.57
CA GLU A 122 12.73 -3.95 17.21
C GLU A 122 11.42 -4.30 16.48
N LEU A 123 10.67 -3.27 16.07
CA LEU A 123 9.48 -3.46 15.27
C LEU A 123 9.79 -4.12 13.92
N MET A 124 10.82 -3.66 13.21
CA MET A 124 11.21 -4.25 11.94
C MET A 124 11.64 -5.71 12.09
N ASP A 125 12.46 -6.02 13.11
CA ASP A 125 12.87 -7.39 13.40
C ASP A 125 11.67 -8.30 13.71
N SER A 126 10.67 -7.77 14.42
CA SER A 126 9.42 -8.48 14.71
C SER A 126 8.58 -8.73 13.45
N VAL A 127 8.52 -7.76 12.53
CA VAL A 127 7.84 -7.91 11.23
C VAL A 127 8.54 -8.92 10.35
N LEU A 128 9.88 -8.91 10.32
CA LEU A 128 10.64 -9.91 9.58
C LEU A 128 10.43 -11.32 10.13
N ALA A 129 10.37 -11.47 11.45
CA ALA A 129 10.06 -12.75 12.10
C ALA A 129 8.60 -13.20 11.88
N PHE A 130 7.68 -12.29 11.62
CA PHE A 130 6.28 -12.60 11.30
C PHE A 130 6.12 -13.12 9.88
N SER A 131 6.99 -12.72 8.95
CA SER A 131 6.93 -13.13 7.54
C SER A 131 7.71 -14.42 7.32
N GLU A 132 7.03 -15.46 6.84
CA GLU A 132 7.63 -16.76 6.49
C GLU A 132 7.92 -16.89 4.97
N ASP A 133 7.75 -15.80 4.21
CA ASP A 133 7.89 -15.80 2.76
C ASP A 133 9.35 -15.85 2.29
N LYS A 134 9.54 -16.13 1.00
CA LYS A 134 10.87 -16.14 0.38
C LYS A 134 11.40 -14.71 0.23
N PRO A 135 12.73 -14.52 0.29
CA PRO A 135 13.33 -13.23 0.04
C PRO A 135 12.95 -12.65 -1.33
N ILE A 136 12.68 -11.36 -1.35
CA ILE A 136 12.33 -10.59 -2.54
C ILE A 136 13.61 -10.32 -3.33
N ASP A 137 13.59 -10.53 -4.64
CA ASP A 137 14.61 -9.98 -5.53
C ASP A 137 14.37 -8.46 -5.68
N ALA A 138 15.16 -7.68 -4.95
CA ALA A 138 14.99 -6.24 -4.90
C ALA A 138 15.23 -5.55 -6.25
N PHE A 139 16.09 -6.12 -7.12
CA PHE A 139 16.28 -5.59 -8.46
C PHE A 139 15.05 -5.85 -9.34
N ALA A 140 14.51 -7.06 -9.31
CA ALA A 140 13.27 -7.38 -10.04
C ALA A 140 12.09 -6.57 -9.48
N TRP A 141 12.06 -6.33 -8.16
CA TRP A 141 11.04 -5.50 -7.51
C TRP A 141 11.10 -4.05 -8.01
N GLU A 142 12.29 -3.45 -8.07
CA GLU A 142 12.48 -2.08 -8.55
C GLU A 142 12.08 -1.89 -10.02
N GLN A 143 12.37 -2.89 -10.86
CA GLN A 143 12.04 -2.87 -12.29
C GLN A 143 10.58 -3.28 -12.59
N GLY A 144 9.83 -3.59 -11.56
CA GLY A 144 8.44 -4.03 -11.69
C GLY A 144 7.54 -2.98 -12.33
N ARG A 145 6.53 -3.45 -13.06
CA ARG A 145 5.56 -2.55 -13.67
C ARG A 145 4.64 -1.96 -12.62
N TYR A 146 4.36 -0.68 -12.80
CA TYR A 146 3.32 0.01 -12.06
C TYR A 146 2.10 0.17 -12.97
N CYS A 147 1.01 -0.49 -12.64
CA CYS A 147 -0.22 -0.56 -13.44
C CYS A 147 -1.38 0.12 -12.69
N PRO A 148 -1.39 1.45 -12.57
CA PRO A 148 -2.49 2.15 -11.91
C PRO A 148 -3.76 2.00 -12.75
N THR A 149 -4.90 2.01 -12.08
CA THR A 149 -6.21 2.04 -12.76
C THR A 149 -6.27 3.23 -13.71
N PRO A 150 -6.70 3.05 -14.96
CA PRO A 150 -6.86 4.15 -15.89
C PRO A 150 -7.75 5.24 -15.30
N THR A 151 -7.39 6.50 -15.52
CA THR A 151 -8.27 7.61 -15.18
C THR A 151 -9.57 7.50 -15.99
N ILE A 152 -10.65 8.13 -15.52
CA ILE A 152 -11.94 8.16 -16.25
C ILE A 152 -11.73 8.64 -17.68
N ILE A 153 -10.83 9.61 -17.90
CA ILE A 153 -10.53 10.16 -19.22
C ILE A 153 -9.82 9.10 -20.10
N GLU A 154 -8.80 8.42 -19.56
CA GLU A 154 -8.10 7.35 -20.27
C GLU A 154 -9.03 6.18 -20.59
N ALA A 155 -9.88 5.76 -19.64
CA ALA A 155 -10.87 4.74 -19.84
C ALA A 155 -11.90 5.14 -20.92
N ALA A 156 -12.40 6.38 -20.89
CA ALA A 156 -13.29 6.90 -21.91
C ALA A 156 -12.63 6.93 -23.29
N LEU A 157 -11.39 7.42 -23.40
CA LEU A 157 -10.65 7.45 -24.66
C LEU A 157 -10.40 6.04 -25.22
N ALA A 158 -10.11 5.07 -24.36
CA ALA A 158 -9.93 3.67 -24.76
C ALA A 158 -11.23 3.06 -25.28
N LEU A 159 -12.37 3.34 -24.64
CA LEU A 159 -13.69 2.94 -25.12
C LEU A 159 -14.03 3.57 -26.50
N TYR A 160 -13.72 4.86 -26.67
CA TYR A 160 -13.90 5.54 -27.96
C TYR A 160 -13.02 4.94 -29.09
N ARG A 161 -11.88 4.36 -28.73
CA ARG A 161 -10.97 3.67 -29.67
C ARG A 161 -11.38 2.21 -29.95
N GLY A 162 -12.48 1.76 -29.38
CA GLY A 162 -13.03 0.41 -29.61
C GLY A 162 -12.37 -0.68 -28.75
N HIS A 163 -11.61 -0.31 -27.72
CA HIS A 163 -11.11 -1.27 -26.74
C HIS A 163 -12.24 -1.78 -25.84
N SER A 164 -12.19 -3.07 -25.50
CA SER A 164 -13.18 -3.65 -24.58
C SER A 164 -12.93 -3.16 -23.16
N VAL A 165 -14.00 -3.14 -22.34
CA VAL A 165 -13.89 -2.79 -20.90
C VAL A 165 -12.88 -3.70 -20.19
N GLN A 166 -12.75 -4.95 -20.62
CA GLN A 166 -11.79 -5.92 -20.09
C GLN A 166 -10.33 -5.57 -20.36
N GLU A 167 -10.04 -4.92 -21.50
CA GLU A 167 -8.68 -4.45 -21.82
C GLU A 167 -8.29 -3.18 -21.04
N ILE A 168 -9.29 -2.40 -20.61
CA ILE A 168 -9.10 -1.19 -19.81
C ILE A 168 -8.85 -1.55 -18.33
N SER A 169 -9.48 -2.61 -17.85
CA SER A 169 -9.43 -3.06 -16.46
C SER A 169 -8.34 -4.09 -16.16
N ARG A 170 -7.40 -4.32 -17.08
CA ARG A 170 -6.27 -5.24 -16.88
C ARG A 170 -5.18 -4.67 -15.98
N SER A 171 -5.48 -4.42 -14.72
CA SER A 171 -4.57 -4.64 -13.62
C SER A 171 -4.97 -5.96 -12.97
N ASP A 172 -4.05 -6.91 -12.79
CA ASP A 172 -4.40 -8.27 -12.35
C ASP A 172 -5.09 -8.33 -10.98
N ALA A 173 -4.76 -7.40 -10.07
CA ALA A 173 -5.47 -7.24 -8.80
C ALA A 173 -6.90 -6.72 -8.99
N GLY A 174 -7.14 -5.83 -9.96
CA GLY A 174 -8.46 -5.32 -10.29
C GLY A 174 -9.37 -6.36 -10.95
N ALA A 175 -8.81 -7.34 -11.67
CA ALA A 175 -9.62 -8.33 -12.39
C ALA A 175 -10.37 -9.27 -11.43
N LYS A 176 -9.72 -9.73 -10.36
CA LYS A 176 -10.36 -10.59 -9.35
C LYS A 176 -11.43 -9.82 -8.58
N ASN A 177 -11.10 -8.66 -8.05
CA ASN A 177 -12.04 -7.81 -7.30
C ASN A 177 -13.21 -7.34 -8.17
N LEU A 178 -12.94 -6.97 -9.43
CA LEU A 178 -13.99 -6.59 -10.38
C LEU A 178 -14.92 -7.76 -10.70
N HIS A 179 -14.37 -8.97 -10.89
CA HIS A 179 -15.16 -10.16 -11.13
C HIS A 179 -16.06 -10.50 -9.93
N GLU A 180 -15.49 -10.52 -8.72
CA GLU A 180 -16.24 -10.79 -7.49
C GLU A 180 -17.32 -9.73 -7.22
N THR A 181 -16.99 -8.45 -7.43
CA THR A 181 -17.96 -7.34 -7.31
C THR A 181 -19.08 -7.47 -8.33
N SER A 182 -18.75 -7.77 -9.57
CA SER A 182 -19.76 -7.95 -10.64
C SER A 182 -20.66 -9.15 -10.38
N GLN A 183 -20.09 -10.25 -9.88
CA GLN A 183 -20.84 -11.43 -9.49
C GLN A 183 -21.79 -11.12 -8.32
N ALA A 184 -21.30 -10.47 -7.26
CA ALA A 184 -22.12 -10.07 -6.12
C ALA A 184 -23.28 -9.15 -6.52
N ILE A 185 -23.03 -8.17 -7.39
CA ILE A 185 -24.09 -7.29 -7.93
C ILE A 185 -25.13 -8.11 -8.71
N SER A 186 -24.67 -9.02 -9.59
CA SER A 186 -25.56 -9.87 -10.38
C SER A 186 -26.43 -10.75 -9.50
N GLU A 187 -25.88 -11.35 -8.45
CA GLU A 187 -26.62 -12.16 -7.47
C GLU A 187 -27.68 -11.33 -6.72
N VAL A 188 -27.35 -10.08 -6.34
CA VAL A 188 -28.32 -9.17 -5.70
C VAL A 188 -29.48 -8.86 -6.65
N ILE A 189 -29.18 -8.57 -7.92
CA ILE A 189 -30.20 -8.29 -8.94
C ILE A 189 -31.11 -9.49 -9.14
N GLU A 190 -30.56 -10.69 -9.29
CA GLU A 190 -31.36 -11.91 -9.49
C GLU A 190 -32.23 -12.26 -8.28
N ARG A 191 -31.67 -12.07 -7.05
CA ARG A 191 -32.39 -12.28 -5.80
C ARG A 191 -33.54 -11.31 -5.66
N ALA A 192 -33.35 -10.03 -5.99
CA ALA A 192 -34.36 -9.01 -5.97
C ALA A 192 -35.47 -9.30 -6.99
N ARG A 193 -35.11 -9.76 -8.20
CA ARG A 193 -36.07 -10.16 -9.25
C ARG A 193 -36.89 -11.36 -8.81
N ARG A 194 -36.28 -12.41 -8.30
CA ARG A 194 -36.97 -13.62 -7.84
C ARG A 194 -37.90 -13.35 -6.65
N GLY A 195 -37.44 -12.51 -5.72
CA GLY A 195 -38.19 -12.15 -4.51
C GLY A 195 -39.17 -11.00 -4.68
N GLN A 196 -39.28 -10.40 -5.88
CA GLN A 196 -40.12 -9.24 -6.18
C GLN A 196 -39.99 -8.10 -5.15
N HIS A 197 -38.76 -7.86 -4.66
CA HIS A 197 -38.48 -6.81 -3.70
C HIS A 197 -37.40 -5.84 -4.25
N LYS A 198 -37.38 -4.64 -3.67
CA LYS A 198 -36.34 -3.66 -3.99
C LYS A 198 -35.08 -4.00 -3.19
N ALA A 199 -33.90 -3.87 -3.82
CA ALA A 199 -32.61 -4.02 -3.19
C ALA A 199 -31.73 -2.80 -3.47
N ILE A 200 -30.87 -2.45 -2.53
CA ILE A 200 -29.82 -1.43 -2.68
C ILE A 200 -28.49 -2.13 -2.42
N CYS A 201 -27.56 -1.99 -3.36
CA CYS A 201 -26.22 -2.50 -3.24
C CYS A 201 -25.25 -1.32 -3.08
N PHE A 202 -24.50 -1.29 -1.99
CA PHE A 202 -23.44 -0.32 -1.77
C PHE A 202 -22.11 -0.98 -2.17
N VAL A 203 -21.42 -0.38 -3.13
CA VAL A 203 -20.06 -0.79 -3.50
C VAL A 203 -19.09 0.23 -2.88
N THR A 204 -18.27 -0.23 -1.96
CA THR A 204 -17.22 0.58 -1.35
C THR A 204 -15.89 0.24 -2.02
N GLY A 205 -15.09 1.24 -2.31
CA GLY A 205 -13.77 1.11 -2.90
C GLY A 205 -12.82 2.13 -2.33
N VAL A 206 -11.53 1.95 -2.56
CA VAL A 206 -10.54 2.96 -2.22
C VAL A 206 -10.77 4.16 -3.13
N PRO A 207 -11.01 5.36 -2.59
CA PRO A 207 -11.19 6.54 -3.42
C PRO A 207 -9.89 6.85 -4.17
N VAL A 208 -9.96 6.81 -5.50
CA VAL A 208 -8.90 7.38 -6.33
C VAL A 208 -8.93 8.90 -6.11
N ARG A 209 -7.94 9.44 -5.43
CA ARG A 209 -7.82 10.91 -5.32
C ARG A 209 -7.62 11.47 -6.73
N PRO A 210 -8.46 12.45 -7.17
CA PRO A 210 -8.16 13.16 -8.39
C PRO A 210 -6.84 13.89 -8.19
N SER A 211 -5.86 13.66 -9.08
CA SER A 211 -4.65 14.46 -9.11
C SER A 211 -5.05 15.92 -9.23
N SER A 212 -4.72 16.72 -8.24
CA SER A 212 -4.79 18.17 -8.35
C SER A 212 -3.88 18.59 -9.51
N ALA A 213 -4.51 19.19 -10.53
CA ALA A 213 -3.81 19.85 -11.64
C ALA A 213 -2.98 21.03 -11.15
#